data_2e899ce37d55c095e30dd13f1e90487c
#
_entry.id   2e899ce37d55c095e30dd13f1e90487c
#
_cell.length_a   1.000
_cell.length_b   1.000
_cell.length_c   1.000
_cell.angle_alpha   90.00
_cell.angle_beta   90.00
_cell.angle_gamma   90.00
#
_symmetry.space_group_name_H-M   'P 1'
#
loop_
_entity.id
_entity.type
_entity.pdbx_description
1 polymer ?
#
loop_
_entity_poly.entity_id
_entity_poly.type
_entity_poly.pdbx_seq_one_letter_code
_entity_poly.pdbx_strand_id
1 'polypeptide(L)'
;LSGICNYGKAEYMLDRERLSAITDNVVYDEPMSKHTTFRIGGTADAFVSPENALEIEKIIHFCKDTDTPYMLMGNGSNMLVGDGGIRGVVIHIGNGMSKCRIEDEEVYADAGILMSTLSKKILEANLTGFEFAGGIPGTLGGGIYMNAGAYGGELKDIIENVTFICPDGLIKTETADKLDFGYRH
;
A
#
# COMPACT_ATOMS: atom_id res chain seq x y z
N LEU A 1 -6.67 9.39 -12.69
CA LEU A 1 -7.94 8.74 -12.29
C LEU A 1 -8.15 7.47 -13.10
N SER A 2 -7.28 6.47 -12.94
CA SER A 2 -7.40 5.17 -13.58
C SER A 2 -7.62 4.13 -12.49
N GLY A 3 -8.85 3.90 -12.10
CA GLY A 3 -9.15 2.88 -11.13
C GLY A 3 -10.59 2.87 -10.64
N ILE A 4 -11.56 2.88 -11.57
CA ILE A 4 -12.87 2.31 -11.22
C ILE A 4 -12.68 0.81 -11.36
N CYS A 5 -12.29 0.14 -10.26
CA CYS A 5 -12.30 -1.32 -10.21
C CYS A 5 -13.76 -1.80 -10.17
N ASN A 6 -14.37 -1.96 -11.34
CA ASN A 6 -15.54 -2.81 -11.51
C ASN A 6 -15.01 -4.25 -11.59
N TYR A 7 -14.77 -4.88 -10.45
CA TYR A 7 -14.63 -6.33 -10.41
C TYR A 7 -16.00 -6.92 -10.71
N GLY A 8 -16.13 -7.54 -11.90
CA GLY A 8 -17.33 -8.25 -12.31
C GLY A 8 -17.72 -9.27 -11.26
N LYS A 9 -19.00 -9.68 -11.29
CA LYS A 9 -19.56 -10.74 -10.44
C LYS A 9 -18.79 -12.06 -10.66
N ALA A 10 -17.66 -12.23 -9.98
CA ALA A 10 -17.15 -13.55 -9.73
C ALA A 10 -17.96 -14.08 -8.53
N GLU A 11 -18.68 -15.17 -8.72
CA GLU A 11 -19.24 -15.93 -7.60
C GLU A 11 -18.08 -16.63 -6.90
N TYR A 12 -17.41 -15.93 -6.00
CA TYR A 12 -16.49 -16.54 -5.06
C TYR A 12 -17.11 -16.50 -3.67
N MET A 13 -16.79 -17.45 -2.85
CA MET A 13 -17.17 -17.47 -1.44
C MET A 13 -15.91 -17.28 -0.60
N LEU A 14 -15.82 -16.14 0.10
CA LEU A 14 -14.69 -15.83 0.96
C LEU A 14 -14.61 -16.83 2.13
N ASP A 15 -13.54 -17.60 2.18
CA ASP A 15 -13.23 -18.50 3.30
C ASP A 15 -12.69 -17.68 4.49
N ARG A 16 -13.64 -17.19 5.30
CA ARG A 16 -13.34 -16.33 6.46
C ARG A 16 -12.53 -17.06 7.53
N GLU A 17 -12.77 -18.36 7.73
CA GLU A 17 -12.08 -19.16 8.73
C GLU A 17 -10.60 -19.31 8.37
N ARG A 18 -10.31 -19.70 7.13
CA ARG A 18 -8.94 -19.82 6.62
C ARG A 18 -8.19 -18.49 6.61
N LEU A 19 -8.87 -17.39 6.25
CA LEU A 19 -8.25 -16.05 6.27
C LEU A 19 -7.93 -15.60 7.70
N SER A 20 -8.83 -15.81 8.66
CA SER A 20 -8.60 -15.50 10.08
C SER A 20 -7.51 -16.36 10.73
N ALA A 21 -7.20 -17.54 10.16
CA ALA A 21 -6.07 -18.34 10.62
C ALA A 21 -4.69 -17.79 10.16
N ILE A 22 -4.67 -16.88 9.20
CA ILE A 22 -3.43 -16.25 8.70
C ILE A 22 -3.07 -15.01 9.51
N THR A 23 -4.06 -14.19 9.88
CA THR A 23 -3.88 -12.94 10.61
C THR A 23 -5.08 -12.63 11.49
N ASP A 24 -4.81 -12.11 12.69
CA ASP A 24 -5.84 -11.59 13.61
C ASP A 24 -6.31 -10.19 13.20
N ASN A 25 -5.55 -9.49 12.35
CA ASN A 25 -5.83 -8.11 11.91
C ASN A 25 -6.75 -8.09 10.68
N VAL A 26 -7.89 -8.80 10.76
CA VAL A 26 -8.91 -8.84 9.72
C VAL A 26 -10.24 -8.31 10.22
N VAL A 27 -10.88 -7.45 9.43
CA VAL A 27 -12.25 -6.96 9.65
C VAL A 27 -13.09 -7.31 8.43
N TYR A 28 -14.23 -7.95 8.66
CA TYR A 28 -15.17 -8.32 7.59
C TYR A 28 -16.24 -7.26 7.42
N ASP A 29 -16.72 -7.11 6.20
CA ASP A 29 -17.77 -6.16 5.83
C ASP A 29 -17.42 -4.71 6.27
N GLU A 30 -16.13 -4.35 6.16
CA GLU A 30 -15.60 -3.07 6.65
C GLU A 30 -15.94 -1.92 5.69
N PRO A 31 -16.60 -0.85 6.18
CA PRO A 31 -16.92 0.32 5.35
C PRO A 31 -15.67 1.04 4.86
N MET A 32 -15.47 1.08 3.55
CA MET A 32 -14.33 1.76 2.93
C MET A 32 -14.34 3.27 3.10
N SER A 33 -15.50 3.85 3.43
CA SER A 33 -15.61 5.27 3.83
C SER A 33 -14.75 5.65 5.02
N LYS A 34 -14.36 4.70 5.86
CA LYS A 34 -13.43 4.91 6.99
C LYS A 34 -11.96 4.98 6.55
N HIS A 35 -11.65 4.45 5.36
CA HIS A 35 -10.30 4.22 4.87
C HIS A 35 -9.95 5.00 3.60
N THR A 36 -10.83 5.87 3.14
CA THR A 36 -10.59 6.76 1.99
C THR A 36 -10.61 8.23 2.41
N THR A 37 -9.81 9.05 1.75
CA THR A 37 -9.78 10.50 2.00
C THR A 37 -11.12 11.16 1.69
N PHE A 38 -11.85 10.65 0.69
CA PHE A 38 -13.18 11.15 0.33
C PHE A 38 -14.27 10.77 1.35
N ARG A 39 -13.98 9.84 2.27
CA ARG A 39 -14.91 9.34 3.30
C ARG A 39 -16.23 8.81 2.73
N ILE A 40 -16.17 8.25 1.53
CA ILE A 40 -17.26 7.54 0.85
C ILE A 40 -16.79 6.16 0.42
N GLY A 41 -17.72 5.26 0.19
CA GLY A 41 -17.49 3.89 -0.28
C GLY A 41 -18.25 2.87 0.53
N GLY A 42 -18.80 1.88 -0.17
CA GLY A 42 -19.43 0.70 0.42
C GLY A 42 -18.43 -0.21 1.13
N THR A 43 -18.87 -1.38 1.54
CA THR A 43 -18.04 -2.31 2.33
C THR A 43 -17.06 -3.11 1.48
N ALA A 44 -15.88 -3.39 2.04
CA ALA A 44 -15.02 -4.47 1.57
C ALA A 44 -15.44 -5.79 2.23
N ASP A 45 -15.37 -6.91 1.51
CA ASP A 45 -15.74 -8.22 2.07
C ASP A 45 -14.79 -8.63 3.20
N ALA A 46 -13.50 -8.33 3.05
CA ALA A 46 -12.49 -8.38 4.10
C ALA A 46 -11.49 -7.23 3.96
N PHE A 47 -11.11 -6.64 5.08
CA PHE A 47 -10.08 -5.63 5.20
C PHE A 47 -9.02 -6.16 6.14
N VAL A 48 -7.80 -6.38 5.65
CA VAL A 48 -6.70 -6.94 6.43
C VAL A 48 -5.57 -5.93 6.56
N SER A 49 -4.96 -5.84 7.74
CA SER A 49 -3.84 -4.94 8.02
C SER A 49 -2.62 -5.75 8.48
N PRO A 50 -1.83 -6.30 7.54
CA PRO A 50 -0.68 -7.13 7.87
C PRO A 50 0.41 -6.33 8.59
N GLU A 51 1.16 -7.01 9.46
CA GLU A 51 2.25 -6.43 10.25
C GLU A 51 3.64 -6.68 9.62
N ASN A 52 3.72 -7.56 8.63
CA ASN A 52 4.98 -7.91 7.98
C ASN A 52 4.77 -8.52 6.59
N ALA A 53 5.86 -8.59 5.82
CA ALA A 53 5.85 -9.11 4.45
C ALA A 53 5.40 -10.59 4.36
N LEU A 54 5.71 -11.40 5.37
CA LEU A 54 5.32 -12.82 5.41
C LEU A 54 3.79 -12.98 5.50
N GLU A 55 3.12 -12.12 6.27
CA GLU A 55 1.65 -12.12 6.31
C GLU A 55 1.06 -11.73 4.96
N ILE A 56 1.62 -10.70 4.29
CA ILE A 56 1.18 -10.30 2.94
C ILE A 56 1.31 -11.46 1.97
N GLU A 57 2.45 -12.15 1.97
CA GLU A 57 2.70 -13.32 1.13
C GLU A 57 1.64 -14.40 1.36
N LYS A 58 1.37 -14.77 2.62
CA LYS A 58 0.35 -15.76 2.97
C LYS A 58 -1.05 -15.35 2.54
N ILE A 59 -1.41 -14.07 2.70
CA ILE A 59 -2.72 -13.55 2.28
C ILE A 59 -2.85 -13.60 0.75
N ILE A 60 -1.79 -13.23 0.00
CA ILE A 60 -1.78 -13.30 -1.46
C ILE A 60 -1.92 -14.77 -1.93
N HIS A 61 -1.20 -15.70 -1.31
CA HIS A 61 -1.31 -17.12 -1.61
C HIS A 61 -2.73 -17.64 -1.33
N PHE A 62 -3.29 -17.28 -0.17
CA PHE A 62 -4.68 -17.62 0.16
C PHE A 62 -5.65 -17.12 -0.93
N CYS A 63 -5.52 -15.85 -1.33
CA CYS A 63 -6.39 -15.26 -2.35
C CYS A 63 -6.29 -16.00 -3.70
N LYS A 64 -5.08 -16.40 -4.09
CA LYS A 64 -4.84 -17.16 -5.31
C LYS A 64 -5.42 -18.58 -5.24
N ASP A 65 -5.17 -19.28 -4.12
CA ASP A 65 -5.65 -20.66 -3.94
C ASP A 65 -7.18 -20.76 -3.91
N THR A 66 -7.86 -19.68 -3.55
CA THR A 66 -9.32 -19.62 -3.41
C THR A 66 -10.00 -18.81 -4.51
N ASP A 67 -9.28 -18.39 -5.55
CA ASP A 67 -9.75 -17.46 -6.59
C ASP A 67 -10.45 -16.21 -6.01
N THR A 68 -10.03 -15.79 -4.79
CA THR A 68 -10.57 -14.60 -4.13
C THR A 68 -9.88 -13.35 -4.70
N PRO A 69 -10.61 -12.37 -5.22
CA PRO A 69 -10.04 -11.11 -5.64
C PRO A 69 -9.34 -10.39 -4.48
N TYR A 70 -8.24 -9.70 -4.75
CA TYR A 70 -7.59 -8.86 -3.75
C TYR A 70 -7.03 -7.59 -4.35
N MET A 71 -6.85 -6.59 -3.51
CA MET A 71 -6.17 -5.35 -3.87
C MET A 71 -5.32 -4.84 -2.71
N LEU A 72 -4.20 -4.21 -3.03
CA LEU A 72 -3.38 -3.52 -2.05
C LEU A 72 -3.80 -2.06 -1.98
N MET A 73 -3.81 -1.50 -0.77
CA MET A 73 -3.99 -0.07 -0.57
C MET A 73 -3.06 0.46 0.52
N GLY A 74 -2.63 1.70 0.37
CA GLY A 74 -2.02 2.48 1.45
C GLY A 74 -3.08 3.31 2.18
N ASN A 75 -2.83 4.61 2.35
CA ASN A 75 -3.71 5.52 3.09
C ASN A 75 -5.04 5.89 2.39
N GLY A 76 -5.37 5.28 1.26
CA GLY A 76 -6.63 5.54 0.54
C GLY A 76 -6.77 6.97 -0.01
N SER A 77 -5.66 7.70 -0.16
CA SER A 77 -5.68 9.11 -0.58
C SER A 77 -5.88 9.31 -2.08
N ASN A 78 -5.66 8.26 -2.88
CA ASN A 78 -5.83 8.28 -4.34
C ASN A 78 -6.91 7.29 -4.80
N MET A 79 -7.87 6.99 -3.94
CA MET A 79 -8.92 6.01 -4.22
C MET A 79 -10.31 6.61 -4.10
N LEU A 80 -11.17 6.21 -5.02
CA LEU A 80 -12.61 6.44 -4.97
C LEU A 80 -13.32 5.08 -4.99
N VAL A 81 -14.02 4.77 -3.91
CA VAL A 81 -14.77 3.52 -3.78
C VAL A 81 -16.25 3.82 -3.94
N GLY A 82 -16.91 3.09 -4.84
CA GLY A 82 -18.35 3.21 -5.08
C GLY A 82 -19.19 2.56 -3.96
N ASP A 83 -20.50 2.80 -3.97
CA ASP A 83 -21.45 2.29 -2.97
C ASP A 83 -21.52 0.75 -2.95
N GLY A 84 -21.22 0.08 -4.05
CA GLY A 84 -21.12 -1.38 -4.13
C GLY A 84 -19.96 -1.97 -3.31
N GLY A 85 -19.03 -1.14 -2.85
CA GLY A 85 -17.86 -1.55 -2.09
C GLY A 85 -16.83 -2.31 -2.92
N ILE A 86 -16.01 -3.10 -2.25
CA ILE A 86 -14.93 -3.88 -2.84
C ILE A 86 -15.19 -5.36 -2.58
N ARG A 87 -15.28 -6.15 -3.66
CA ARG A 87 -15.39 -7.61 -3.55
C ARG A 87 -14.00 -8.21 -3.41
N GLY A 88 -13.82 -9.07 -2.40
CA GLY A 88 -12.55 -9.71 -2.09
C GLY A 88 -11.84 -9.13 -0.87
N VAL A 89 -10.53 -9.27 -0.86
CA VAL A 89 -9.66 -8.87 0.26
C VAL A 89 -8.96 -7.56 -0.05
N VAL A 90 -9.17 -6.55 0.78
CA VAL A 90 -8.36 -5.32 0.78
C VAL A 90 -7.19 -5.52 1.72
N ILE A 91 -5.96 -5.49 1.19
CA ILE A 91 -4.72 -5.59 1.95
C ILE A 91 -4.20 -4.18 2.22
N HIS A 92 -4.38 -3.70 3.43
CA HIS A 92 -4.01 -2.35 3.84
C HIS A 92 -2.58 -2.29 4.38
N ILE A 93 -1.70 -1.67 3.63
CA ILE A 93 -0.31 -1.43 4.03
C ILE A 93 -0.23 -0.10 4.79
N GLY A 94 -0.29 -0.20 6.11
CA GLY A 94 -0.38 0.95 7.01
C GLY A 94 0.57 0.84 8.22
N ASN A 95 0.07 1.19 9.39
CA ASN A 95 0.89 1.32 10.62
C ASN A 95 1.68 0.08 11.02
N GLY A 96 1.20 -1.14 10.74
CA GLY A 96 1.93 -2.39 10.99
C GLY A 96 3.26 -2.47 10.24
N MET A 97 3.37 -1.76 9.11
CA MET A 97 4.55 -1.71 8.25
C MET A 97 5.02 -0.25 8.06
N SER A 98 5.33 0.45 9.17
CA SER A 98 5.68 1.87 9.17
C SER A 98 7.01 2.18 9.86
N LYS A 99 7.89 1.18 9.98
CA LYS A 99 9.22 1.36 10.58
C LYS A 99 10.09 2.24 9.69
N CYS A 100 10.98 2.98 10.32
CA CYS A 100 11.98 3.81 9.64
C CYS A 100 13.28 3.78 10.44
N ARG A 101 14.39 3.59 9.74
CA ARG A 101 15.74 3.63 10.26
C ARG A 101 16.56 4.55 9.37
N ILE A 102 17.38 5.40 9.98
CA ILE A 102 18.27 6.32 9.29
C ILE A 102 19.70 5.98 9.72
N GLU A 103 20.58 5.78 8.77
CA GLU A 103 22.00 5.47 8.96
C GLU A 103 22.79 6.40 8.06
N ASP A 104 23.52 7.36 8.66
CA ASP A 104 24.21 8.42 7.94
C ASP A 104 23.25 9.18 7.00
N GLU A 105 23.40 9.07 5.68
CA GLU A 105 22.55 9.71 4.67
C GLU A 105 21.50 8.72 4.08
N GLU A 106 21.53 7.46 4.50
CA GLU A 106 20.62 6.43 3.99
C GLU A 106 19.38 6.31 4.87
N VAL A 107 18.21 6.22 4.22
CA VAL A 107 16.91 6.10 4.87
C VAL A 107 16.26 4.79 4.46
N TYR A 108 16.07 3.90 5.44
CA TYR A 108 15.34 2.64 5.27
C TYR A 108 13.93 2.81 5.84
N ALA A 109 12.92 2.65 5.02
CA ALA A 109 11.55 2.87 5.46
C ALA A 109 10.58 1.84 4.88
N ASP A 110 9.65 1.39 5.72
CA ASP A 110 8.59 0.48 5.32
C ASP A 110 7.54 1.18 4.45
N ALA A 111 6.89 0.42 3.57
CA ALA A 111 5.90 0.90 2.62
C ALA A 111 4.67 1.59 3.26
N GLY A 112 4.32 1.23 4.48
CA GLY A 112 3.15 1.77 5.20
C GLY A 112 3.40 3.07 5.95
N ILE A 113 4.64 3.57 6.02
CA ILE A 113 4.92 4.85 6.68
C ILE A 113 4.28 6.00 5.89
N LEU A 114 3.65 6.94 6.59
CA LEU A 114 3.12 8.15 5.95
C LEU A 114 4.25 9.03 5.45
N MET A 115 4.11 9.59 4.25
CA MET A 115 5.07 10.52 3.64
C MET A 115 5.37 11.70 4.56
N SER A 116 4.35 12.27 5.21
CA SER A 116 4.50 13.36 6.18
C SER A 116 5.29 12.96 7.43
N THR A 117 5.10 11.73 7.92
CA THR A 117 5.86 11.19 9.06
C THR A 117 7.31 10.95 8.68
N LEU A 118 7.56 10.40 7.50
CA LEU A 118 8.90 10.17 6.98
C LEU A 118 9.65 11.49 6.78
N SER A 119 9.00 12.48 6.16
CA SER A 119 9.57 13.83 5.97
C SER A 119 10.00 14.46 7.28
N LYS A 120 9.18 14.33 8.33
CA LYS A 120 9.54 14.82 9.67
C LYS A 120 10.77 14.12 10.23
N LYS A 121 10.87 12.80 10.12
CA LYS A 121 12.04 12.04 10.59
C LYS A 121 13.32 12.40 9.85
N ILE A 122 13.24 12.59 8.53
CA ILE A 122 14.37 13.02 7.68
C ILE A 122 14.83 14.41 8.09
N LEU A 123 13.91 15.34 8.32
CA LEU A 123 14.22 16.68 8.82
C LEU A 123 14.90 16.64 10.20
N GLU A 124 14.40 15.83 11.14
CA GLU A 124 14.99 15.65 12.47
C GLU A 124 16.41 15.07 12.42
N ALA A 125 16.73 14.31 11.35
CA ALA A 125 18.08 13.81 11.07
C ALA A 125 18.98 14.82 10.32
N ASN A 126 18.48 16.03 10.04
CA ASN A 126 19.16 17.07 9.26
C ASN A 126 19.53 16.64 7.83
N LEU A 127 18.73 15.74 7.22
CA LEU A 127 18.86 15.33 5.83
C LEU A 127 17.96 16.17 4.93
N THR A 128 18.35 16.33 3.67
CA THR A 128 17.64 17.11 2.64
C THR A 128 17.29 16.23 1.46
N GLY A 129 16.41 16.74 0.56
CA GLY A 129 16.03 16.05 -0.68
C GLY A 129 14.63 15.41 -0.66
N PHE A 130 13.99 15.34 0.51
CA PHE A 130 12.63 14.77 0.66
C PHE A 130 11.55 15.84 0.91
N GLU A 131 11.87 17.12 0.85
CA GLU A 131 10.98 18.24 1.19
C GLU A 131 9.72 18.26 0.33
N PHE A 132 9.86 17.95 -0.96
CA PHE A 132 8.75 17.91 -1.93
C PHE A 132 7.64 16.93 -1.50
N ALA A 133 8.02 15.86 -0.79
CA ALA A 133 7.12 14.77 -0.42
C ALA A 133 6.31 15.04 0.86
N GLY A 134 6.74 15.99 1.70
CA GLY A 134 6.14 16.25 3.01
C GLY A 134 4.67 16.65 2.99
N GLY A 135 4.21 17.27 1.90
CA GLY A 135 2.83 17.66 1.68
C GLY A 135 1.99 16.64 0.89
N ILE A 136 2.59 15.57 0.38
CA ILE A 136 1.88 14.55 -0.40
C ILE A 136 1.12 13.63 0.56
N PRO A 137 -0.22 13.52 0.48
CA PRO A 137 -0.97 12.60 1.32
C PRO A 137 -0.76 11.16 0.84
N GLY A 138 -0.51 10.24 1.77
CA GLY A 138 -0.36 8.83 1.45
C GLY A 138 0.79 8.15 2.17
N THR A 139 0.93 6.86 1.92
CA THR A 139 2.05 6.04 2.40
C THR A 139 3.19 6.04 1.40
N LEU A 140 4.40 5.75 1.86
CA LEU A 140 5.60 5.66 1.02
C LEU A 140 5.40 4.65 -0.12
N GLY A 141 4.90 3.44 0.18
CA GLY A 141 4.67 2.43 -0.85
C GLY A 141 3.67 2.87 -1.92
N GLY A 142 2.58 3.55 -1.53
CA GLY A 142 1.64 4.15 -2.47
C GLY A 142 2.27 5.29 -3.28
N GLY A 143 3.14 6.07 -2.66
CA GLY A 143 3.93 7.11 -3.31
C GLY A 143 4.89 6.54 -4.35
N ILE A 144 5.62 5.47 -4.00
CA ILE A 144 6.55 4.78 -4.91
C ILE A 144 5.80 4.22 -6.11
N TYR A 145 4.68 3.52 -5.88
CA TYR A 145 3.86 2.94 -6.95
C TYR A 145 3.40 3.98 -7.98
N MET A 146 3.10 5.19 -7.52
CA MET A 146 2.64 6.30 -8.36
C MET A 146 3.77 7.23 -8.82
N ASN A 147 5.01 6.94 -8.47
CA ASN A 147 6.12 7.89 -8.60
C ASN A 147 5.71 9.30 -8.17
N ALA A 148 5.21 9.41 -6.93
CA ALA A 148 4.61 10.65 -6.44
C ALA A 148 5.63 11.78 -6.45
N GLY A 149 5.19 12.94 -6.92
CA GLY A 149 6.03 14.14 -7.00
C GLY A 149 5.25 15.42 -6.77
N ALA A 150 5.97 16.45 -6.36
CA ALA A 150 5.46 17.80 -6.16
C ALA A 150 6.62 18.80 -6.26
N TYR A 151 6.32 20.04 -6.62
CA TYR A 151 7.30 21.14 -6.64
C TYR A 151 8.57 20.86 -7.45
N GLY A 152 8.49 19.98 -8.45
CA GLY A 152 9.62 19.64 -9.33
C GLY A 152 10.49 18.47 -8.86
N GLY A 153 10.22 17.85 -7.70
CA GLY A 153 10.85 16.61 -7.25
C GLY A 153 9.90 15.42 -7.39
N GLU A 154 10.44 14.24 -7.64
CA GLU A 154 9.74 12.97 -7.74
C GLU A 154 10.45 11.90 -6.90
N LEU A 155 9.72 10.88 -6.45
CA LEU A 155 10.32 9.81 -5.63
C LEU A 155 11.44 9.06 -6.34
N LYS A 156 11.33 8.85 -7.65
CA LYS A 156 12.38 8.21 -8.46
C LYS A 156 13.74 8.90 -8.36
N ASP A 157 13.76 10.21 -8.05
CA ASP A 157 15.00 11.00 -8.01
C ASP A 157 15.83 10.73 -6.75
N ILE A 158 15.23 10.11 -5.73
CA ILE A 158 15.84 9.90 -4.42
C ILE A 158 15.81 8.45 -3.94
N ILE A 159 15.08 7.57 -4.65
CA ILE A 159 15.03 6.15 -4.31
C ILE A 159 16.24 5.44 -4.92
N GLU A 160 16.95 4.68 -4.08
CA GLU A 160 18.03 3.81 -4.53
C GLU A 160 17.54 2.40 -4.83
N ASN A 161 16.77 1.81 -3.91
CA ASN A 161 16.30 0.44 -4.01
C ASN A 161 14.86 0.32 -3.53
N VAL A 162 14.09 -0.60 -4.12
CA VAL A 162 12.77 -0.99 -3.65
C VAL A 162 12.73 -2.49 -3.45
N THR A 163 12.30 -2.92 -2.26
CA THR A 163 11.95 -4.32 -2.00
C THR A 163 10.44 -4.48 -2.13
N PHE A 164 10.00 -5.39 -2.97
CA PHE A 164 8.59 -5.61 -3.28
C PHE A 164 8.26 -7.10 -3.41
N ILE A 165 6.98 -7.42 -3.26
CA ILE A 165 6.44 -8.76 -3.47
C ILE A 165 5.89 -8.83 -4.90
N CYS A 166 6.41 -9.75 -5.69
CA CYS A 166 5.95 -10.02 -7.04
C CYS A 166 4.56 -10.69 -7.03
N PRO A 167 3.85 -10.65 -8.18
CA PRO A 167 2.58 -11.38 -8.29
C PRO A 167 2.67 -12.88 -8.02
N ASP A 168 3.82 -13.50 -8.21
CA ASP A 168 4.08 -14.92 -7.88
C ASP A 168 4.35 -15.17 -6.38
N GLY A 169 4.40 -14.11 -5.56
CA GLY A 169 4.68 -14.15 -4.12
C GLY A 169 6.17 -14.02 -3.78
N LEU A 170 7.07 -14.00 -4.77
CA LEU A 170 8.50 -13.84 -4.52
C LEU A 170 8.84 -12.42 -4.09
N ILE A 171 9.68 -12.31 -3.07
CA ILE A 171 10.24 -11.02 -2.64
C ILE A 171 11.49 -10.72 -3.48
N LYS A 172 11.52 -9.56 -4.08
CA LYS A 172 12.64 -9.05 -4.86
C LYS A 172 13.06 -7.67 -4.39
N THR A 173 14.34 -7.38 -4.55
CA THR A 173 14.90 -6.03 -4.38
C THR A 173 15.51 -5.62 -5.70
N GLU A 174 15.11 -4.47 -6.21
CA GLU A 174 15.65 -3.89 -7.44
C GLU A 174 16.08 -2.46 -7.20
N THR A 175 17.12 -2.05 -7.93
CA THR A 175 17.57 -0.66 -7.97
C THR A 175 16.61 0.22 -8.75
N ALA A 176 16.54 1.50 -8.43
CA ALA A 176 15.59 2.43 -9.04
C ALA A 176 15.72 2.52 -10.57
N ASP A 177 16.92 2.35 -11.12
CA ASP A 177 17.19 2.37 -12.55
C ASP A 177 16.58 1.17 -13.33
N LYS A 178 16.23 0.09 -12.61
CA LYS A 178 15.55 -1.08 -13.18
C LYS A 178 14.04 -1.05 -13.00
N LEU A 179 13.54 -0.09 -12.25
CA LEU A 179 12.11 0.13 -12.06
C LEU A 179 11.62 1.14 -13.10
N ASP A 180 10.54 0.80 -13.79
CA ASP A 180 9.95 1.66 -14.82
C ASP A 180 9.10 2.76 -14.17
N PHE A 181 9.78 3.77 -13.62
CA PHE A 181 9.12 4.92 -13.01
C PHE A 181 8.59 5.88 -14.06
N GLY A 182 7.29 5.85 -14.31
CA GLY A 182 6.58 6.85 -15.10
C GLY A 182 5.87 7.89 -14.22
N TYR A 183 5.58 9.06 -14.77
CA TYR A 183 4.76 10.06 -14.06
C TYR A 183 3.32 9.56 -13.91
N ARG A 184 2.90 9.32 -12.67
CA ARG A 184 1.57 8.77 -12.29
C ARG A 184 1.24 7.44 -12.99
N HIS A 185 2.25 6.63 -13.17
CA HIS A 185 2.16 5.36 -13.89
C HIS A 185 2.58 4.22 -12.97
#